data_a3166ebb5e5c3b393058b695567401c4
#
_entry.id   a3166ebb5e5c3b393058b695567401c4
#
_cell.length_a   1.000
_cell.length_b   1.000
_cell.length_c   1.000
_cell.angle_alpha   90.00
_cell.angle_beta   90.00
_cell.angle_gamma   90.00
#
_symmetry.space_group_name_H-M   'P 1'
#
loop_
_entity.id
_entity.type
_entity.pdbx_description
1 polymer ?
#
loop_
_entity_poly.entity_id
_entity_poly.type
_entity_poly.pdbx_seq_one_letter_code
_entity_poly.pdbx_strand_id
1 'polypeptide(L)'
;MTDAPAPTARTNEPAQASFLPPLAITGASGNVGGVVARLLSERGLPLRLLANTPSRAPKLPGAYTVQCSYEDTPASREALSGVDVLFMVSAPESEDRLDKHIAFVDAAAASGVCHIVYLSFINPAPDATFTLARTHFHTEEHIKASGMTYTFLRDNFYADFFVALPDEEGRILGPAGDGRVGVVAREDAGRVAAEVLADPRSFENQTLDVTGPEALTLDEITQILTRVWGRPVTYVRETIEEAYESRKKWPAAQWEY
;
A
#
# COMPACT_ATOMS: atom_id res chain seq x y z
N MET A 1 48.50 40.77 41.44
CA MET A 1 48.09 40.72 40.02
C MET A 1 47.52 39.34 39.78
N THR A 2 46.21 39.23 39.88
CA THR A 2 45.47 38.00 39.74
C THR A 2 44.71 38.10 38.39
N ASP A 3 45.15 37.30 37.47
CA ASP A 3 44.54 37.17 36.13
C ASP A 3 43.20 36.44 36.23
N ALA A 4 42.12 37.10 35.79
CA ALA A 4 40.79 36.52 35.71
C ALA A 4 40.63 35.87 34.34
N PRO A 5 40.07 34.66 34.25
CA PRO A 5 39.83 34.01 32.94
C PRO A 5 38.67 34.67 32.22
N ALA A 6 38.86 34.90 30.90
CA ALA A 6 37.86 35.43 29.99
C ALA A 6 36.62 34.53 29.85
N PRO A 7 35.43 35.11 29.65
CA PRO A 7 34.22 34.29 29.46
C PRO A 7 34.23 33.60 28.11
N THR A 8 34.08 32.27 28.13
CA THR A 8 33.85 31.46 26.94
C THR A 8 32.51 31.79 26.30
N ALA A 9 32.55 32.34 25.09
CA ALA A 9 31.35 32.56 24.26
C ALA A 9 30.67 31.24 23.95
N ARG A 10 29.47 31.05 24.47
CA ARG A 10 28.56 29.97 24.02
C ARG A 10 28.05 30.38 22.64
N THR A 11 28.51 29.69 21.62
CA THR A 11 27.89 29.71 20.30
C THR A 11 26.52 29.06 20.41
N ASN A 12 25.48 29.88 20.47
CA ASN A 12 24.12 29.42 20.22
C ASN A 12 24.03 29.09 18.72
N GLU A 13 24.29 27.84 18.34
CA GLU A 13 23.78 27.32 17.09
C GLU A 13 22.24 27.22 17.23
N PRO A 14 21.46 27.88 16.34
CA PRO A 14 20.02 27.68 16.34
C PRO A 14 19.78 26.18 16.03
N ALA A 15 19.06 25.52 16.92
CA ALA A 15 18.54 24.19 16.65
C ALA A 15 17.82 24.26 15.31
N GLN A 16 18.39 23.67 14.25
CA GLN A 16 17.70 23.44 13.00
C GLN A 16 16.51 22.56 13.35
N ALA A 17 15.33 23.17 13.45
CA ALA A 17 14.09 22.43 13.44
C ALA A 17 14.15 21.55 12.18
N SER A 18 14.30 20.23 12.39
CA SER A 18 14.38 19.27 11.29
C SER A 18 13.03 19.29 10.58
N PHE A 19 12.96 20.07 9.49
CA PHE A 19 11.76 20.13 8.66
C PHE A 19 11.58 18.78 7.98
N LEU A 20 10.61 18.01 8.45
CA LEU A 20 10.29 16.73 7.84
C LEU A 20 9.51 16.95 6.53
N PRO A 21 9.76 16.14 5.50
CA PRO A 21 9.09 16.26 4.21
C PRO A 21 7.56 16.21 4.32
N PRO A 22 6.84 17.04 3.53
CA PRO A 22 5.38 17.07 3.56
C PRO A 22 4.72 15.91 2.79
N LEU A 23 5.48 15.16 2.00
CA LEU A 23 5.01 13.95 1.32
C LEU A 23 5.35 12.72 2.17
N ALA A 24 4.32 12.04 2.66
CA ALA A 24 4.47 10.85 3.49
C ALA A 24 4.02 9.59 2.75
N ILE A 25 4.73 8.49 2.99
CA ILE A 25 4.48 7.18 2.37
C ILE A 25 4.40 6.12 3.47
N THR A 26 3.29 5.40 3.54
CA THR A 26 3.20 4.17 4.31
C THR A 26 3.61 2.96 3.47
N GLY A 27 3.88 1.83 4.12
CA GLY A 27 4.18 0.58 3.40
C GLY A 27 5.47 0.58 2.58
N ALA A 28 6.40 1.52 2.80
CA ALA A 28 7.65 1.63 2.05
C ALA A 28 8.59 0.41 2.19
N SER A 29 8.40 -0.43 3.21
CA SER A 29 9.11 -1.71 3.36
C SER A 29 8.45 -2.87 2.59
N GLY A 30 7.28 -2.64 2.00
CA GLY A 30 6.53 -3.60 1.20
C GLY A 30 6.78 -3.45 -0.30
N ASN A 31 6.02 -4.23 -1.08
CA ASN A 31 6.23 -4.31 -2.53
C ASN A 31 5.87 -2.99 -3.24
N VAL A 32 4.60 -2.57 -3.23
CA VAL A 32 4.16 -1.37 -3.97
C VAL A 32 4.70 -0.09 -3.34
N GLY A 33 4.56 0.07 -2.00
CA GLY A 33 5.09 1.25 -1.31
C GLY A 33 6.60 1.41 -1.45
N GLY A 34 7.36 0.31 -1.53
CA GLY A 34 8.79 0.31 -1.79
C GLY A 34 9.14 0.82 -3.20
N VAL A 35 8.38 0.41 -4.22
CA VAL A 35 8.52 0.93 -5.59
C VAL A 35 8.25 2.43 -5.62
N VAL A 36 7.15 2.87 -5.01
CA VAL A 36 6.79 4.29 -4.93
C VAL A 36 7.90 5.11 -4.27
N ALA A 37 8.35 4.68 -3.10
CA ALA A 37 9.41 5.38 -2.36
C ALA A 37 10.71 5.48 -3.17
N ARG A 38 11.11 4.41 -3.83
CA ARG A 38 12.29 4.38 -4.69
C ARG A 38 12.16 5.35 -5.85
N LEU A 39 11.08 5.27 -6.63
CA LEU A 39 10.87 6.11 -7.82
C LEU A 39 10.82 7.60 -7.49
N LEU A 40 10.15 7.98 -6.40
CA LEU A 40 10.09 9.38 -5.97
C LEU A 40 11.43 9.89 -5.42
N SER A 41 12.18 9.04 -4.70
CA SER A 41 13.55 9.36 -4.27
C SER A 41 14.50 9.53 -5.45
N GLU A 42 14.42 8.68 -6.48
CA GLU A 42 15.20 8.80 -7.73
C GLU A 42 14.89 10.10 -8.48
N ARG A 43 13.69 10.65 -8.34
CA ARG A 43 13.30 11.97 -8.86
C ARG A 43 13.74 13.15 -7.97
N GLY A 44 14.40 12.86 -6.85
CA GLY A 44 14.90 13.88 -5.91
C GLY A 44 13.83 14.48 -5.02
N LEU A 45 12.64 13.88 -4.92
CA LEU A 45 11.59 14.34 -4.02
C LEU A 45 11.92 13.96 -2.58
N PRO A 46 11.85 14.90 -1.63
CA PRO A 46 12.03 14.58 -0.22
C PRO A 46 10.82 13.81 0.31
N LEU A 47 11.08 12.70 1.04
CA LEU A 47 10.06 11.74 1.47
C LEU A 47 10.08 11.53 2.98
N ARG A 48 8.90 11.36 3.57
CA ARG A 48 8.72 10.85 4.93
C ARG A 48 8.18 9.41 4.84
N LEU A 49 8.98 8.44 5.23
CA LEU A 49 8.59 7.03 5.25
C LEU A 49 7.99 6.70 6.61
N LEU A 50 6.70 6.43 6.64
CA LEU A 50 5.97 6.04 7.85
C LEU A 50 6.03 4.52 7.99
N ALA A 51 6.64 4.04 9.07
CA ALA A 51 6.87 2.61 9.27
C ALA A 51 6.61 2.18 10.72
N ASN A 52 5.87 1.10 10.92
CA ASN A 52 5.71 0.51 12.25
C ASN A 52 7.05 -0.01 12.81
N THR A 53 7.91 -0.54 11.93
CA THR A 53 9.27 -0.99 12.25
C THR A 53 10.28 -0.21 11.39
N PRO A 54 10.81 0.93 11.89
CA PRO A 54 11.70 1.81 11.10
C PRO A 54 12.93 1.14 10.52
N SER A 55 13.47 0.12 11.21
CA SER A 55 14.65 -0.61 10.73
C SER A 55 14.42 -1.41 9.45
N ARG A 56 13.16 -1.66 9.06
CA ARG A 56 12.77 -2.35 7.82
C ARG A 56 12.54 -1.39 6.66
N ALA A 57 12.48 -0.08 6.91
CA ALA A 57 12.30 0.90 5.85
C ALA A 57 13.56 0.99 4.98
N PRO A 58 13.42 1.20 3.66
CA PRO A 58 14.55 1.35 2.77
C PRO A 58 15.32 2.63 3.08
N LYS A 59 16.65 2.57 2.96
CA LYS A 59 17.51 3.75 3.06
C LYS A 59 17.64 4.39 1.68
N LEU A 60 16.91 5.47 1.45
CA LEU A 60 16.86 6.17 0.17
C LEU A 60 17.35 7.62 0.31
N PRO A 61 17.99 8.17 -0.73
CA PRO A 61 18.38 9.58 -0.73
C PRO A 61 17.18 10.51 -0.52
N GLY A 62 17.29 11.49 0.36
CA GLY A 62 16.21 12.43 0.66
C GLY A 62 15.02 11.86 1.43
N ALA A 63 15.09 10.60 1.90
CA ALA A 63 14.03 9.98 2.67
C ALA A 63 14.35 9.97 4.17
N TYR A 64 13.35 10.32 4.99
CA TYR A 64 13.40 10.30 6.44
C TYR A 64 12.38 9.30 6.97
N THR A 65 12.83 8.34 7.77
CA THR A 65 11.94 7.33 8.35
C THR A 65 11.44 7.78 9.73
N VAL A 66 10.13 7.72 9.92
CA VAL A 66 9.46 8.03 11.18
C VAL A 66 8.64 6.82 11.62
N GLN A 67 8.68 6.48 12.91
CA GLN A 67 7.83 5.41 13.45
C GLN A 67 6.38 5.86 13.45
N CYS A 68 5.51 5.04 12.86
CA CYS A 68 4.08 5.28 12.80
C CYS A 68 3.33 3.96 12.65
N SER A 69 2.23 3.80 13.38
CA SER A 69 1.29 2.68 13.26
C SER A 69 -0.04 3.14 12.66
N TYR A 70 -0.86 2.16 12.25
CA TYR A 70 -2.23 2.42 11.77
C TYR A 70 -3.18 2.53 12.97
N GLU A 71 -2.93 3.52 13.82
CA GLU A 71 -3.68 3.81 15.05
C GLU A 71 -3.82 5.33 15.20
N ASP A 72 -4.93 5.77 15.80
CA ASP A 72 -5.09 7.18 16.17
C ASP A 72 -4.50 7.44 17.55
N THR A 73 -3.19 7.59 17.61
CA THR A 73 -2.42 7.87 18.82
C THR A 73 -1.71 9.23 18.73
N PRO A 74 -1.32 9.83 19.87
CA PRO A 74 -0.48 11.04 19.83
C PRO A 74 0.80 10.85 19.02
N ALA A 75 1.43 9.68 19.06
CA ALA A 75 2.63 9.37 18.27
C ALA A 75 2.34 9.32 16.77
N SER A 76 1.21 8.71 16.35
CA SER A 76 0.81 8.68 14.93
C SER A 76 0.48 10.09 14.44
N ARG A 77 -0.23 10.89 15.23
CA ARG A 77 -0.54 12.29 14.90
C ARG A 77 0.71 13.15 14.80
N GLU A 78 1.70 12.96 15.70
CA GLU A 78 2.99 13.65 15.62
C GLU A 78 3.76 13.24 14.34
N ALA A 79 3.79 11.94 14.02
CA ALA A 79 4.41 11.43 12.80
C ALA A 79 3.77 12.01 11.52
N LEU A 80 2.49 12.34 11.56
CA LEU A 80 1.72 12.95 10.45
C LEU A 80 1.74 14.49 10.48
N SER A 81 2.21 15.12 11.53
CA SER A 81 2.26 16.59 11.64
C SER A 81 3.07 17.22 10.50
N GLY A 82 2.48 18.20 9.80
CA GLY A 82 3.08 18.87 8.64
C GLY A 82 3.18 17.99 7.38
N VAL A 83 2.41 16.91 7.31
CA VAL A 83 2.19 16.15 6.07
C VAL A 83 1.08 16.81 5.28
N ASP A 84 1.38 17.22 4.05
CA ASP A 84 0.38 17.76 3.12
C ASP A 84 -0.27 16.63 2.32
N VAL A 85 0.53 15.67 1.83
CA VAL A 85 0.10 14.55 1.00
C VAL A 85 0.52 13.23 1.63
N LEU A 86 -0.42 12.33 1.80
CA LEU A 86 -0.21 10.99 2.37
C LEU A 86 -0.50 9.91 1.33
N PHE A 87 0.49 9.07 1.00
CA PHE A 87 0.25 7.80 0.32
C PHE A 87 -0.03 6.71 1.34
N MET A 88 -1.26 6.24 1.36
CA MET A 88 -1.72 5.18 2.26
C MET A 88 -1.83 3.84 1.51
N VAL A 89 -0.91 2.93 1.78
CA VAL A 89 -1.03 1.52 1.37
C VAL A 89 -1.94 0.82 2.37
N SER A 90 -2.85 -0.02 1.91
CA SER A 90 -3.76 -0.74 2.81
C SER A 90 -3.00 -1.63 3.81
N ALA A 91 -3.53 -1.72 5.04
CA ALA A 91 -2.96 -2.57 6.09
C ALA A 91 -3.02 -4.06 5.69
N PRO A 92 -2.15 -4.92 6.25
CA PRO A 92 -2.24 -6.36 6.08
C PRO A 92 -3.61 -6.92 6.45
N GLU A 93 -3.95 -8.07 5.89
CA GLU A 93 -5.18 -8.78 6.19
C GLU A 93 -5.23 -9.18 7.67
N SER A 94 -6.27 -8.72 8.36
CA SER A 94 -6.54 -9.02 9.77
C SER A 94 -8.00 -8.67 10.08
N GLU A 95 -8.57 -9.25 11.12
CA GLU A 95 -9.94 -8.98 11.55
C GLU A 95 -10.16 -7.50 11.87
N ASP A 96 -9.18 -6.83 12.43
CA ASP A 96 -9.19 -5.41 12.81
C ASP A 96 -8.70 -4.46 11.69
N ARG A 97 -8.58 -4.95 10.44
CA ARG A 97 -8.04 -4.16 9.32
C ARG A 97 -8.83 -2.89 9.05
N LEU A 98 -10.16 -2.97 9.09
CA LEU A 98 -11.02 -1.80 8.88
C LEU A 98 -10.84 -0.78 9.99
N ASP A 99 -10.84 -1.22 11.25
CA ASP A 99 -10.65 -0.33 12.41
C ASP A 99 -9.31 0.40 12.34
N LYS A 100 -8.24 -0.31 11.93
CA LYS A 100 -6.93 0.30 11.70
C LYS A 100 -6.97 1.36 10.60
N HIS A 101 -7.65 1.09 9.48
CA HIS A 101 -7.78 2.08 8.40
C HIS A 101 -8.51 3.32 8.88
N ILE A 102 -9.66 3.15 9.55
CA ILE A 102 -10.46 4.25 10.09
C ILE A 102 -9.63 5.08 11.06
N ALA A 103 -9.01 4.45 12.06
CA ALA A 103 -8.17 5.14 13.05
C ALA A 103 -7.02 5.94 12.41
N PHE A 104 -6.37 5.37 11.39
CA PHE A 104 -5.27 6.05 10.72
C PHE A 104 -5.74 7.22 9.84
N VAL A 105 -6.89 7.09 9.17
CA VAL A 105 -7.52 8.18 8.41
C VAL A 105 -7.91 9.31 9.36
N ASP A 106 -8.48 9.00 10.54
CA ASP A 106 -8.82 9.99 11.57
C ASP A 106 -7.57 10.71 12.09
N ALA A 107 -6.49 9.96 12.35
CA ALA A 107 -5.21 10.54 12.74
C ALA A 107 -4.66 11.49 11.66
N ALA A 108 -4.76 11.12 10.38
CA ALA A 108 -4.32 11.95 9.25
C ALA A 108 -5.12 13.25 9.16
N ALA A 109 -6.45 13.16 9.19
CA ALA A 109 -7.33 14.33 9.16
C ALA A 109 -7.08 15.26 10.36
N ALA A 110 -6.98 14.70 11.59
CA ALA A 110 -6.70 15.46 12.79
C ALA A 110 -5.32 16.13 12.81
N SER A 111 -4.35 15.60 12.04
CA SER A 111 -3.00 16.16 11.89
C SER A 111 -2.88 17.21 10.78
N GLY A 112 -3.97 17.48 10.04
CA GLY A 112 -4.01 18.47 8.99
C GLY A 112 -3.50 17.99 7.63
N VAL A 113 -3.47 16.69 7.38
CA VAL A 113 -3.21 16.14 6.03
C VAL A 113 -4.26 16.70 5.07
N CYS A 114 -3.82 17.25 3.93
CA CYS A 114 -4.71 17.88 2.97
C CYS A 114 -5.24 16.90 1.92
N HIS A 115 -4.38 15.97 1.49
CA HIS A 115 -4.68 15.03 0.42
C HIS A 115 -4.21 13.62 0.75
N ILE A 116 -5.07 12.63 0.53
CA ILE A 116 -4.74 11.21 0.71
C ILE A 116 -4.83 10.47 -0.62
N VAL A 117 -3.71 9.86 -1.04
CA VAL A 117 -3.68 8.91 -2.16
C VAL A 117 -3.77 7.51 -1.55
N TYR A 118 -4.90 6.84 -1.73
CA TYR A 118 -5.18 5.54 -1.12
C TYR A 118 -5.07 4.42 -2.14
N LEU A 119 -4.22 3.43 -1.86
CA LEU A 119 -4.12 2.21 -2.65
C LEU A 119 -5.30 1.30 -2.28
N SER A 120 -6.34 1.38 -3.09
CA SER A 120 -7.61 0.68 -2.97
C SER A 120 -7.66 -0.55 -3.87
N PHE A 121 -8.83 -1.16 -4.01
CA PHE A 121 -9.05 -2.35 -4.84
C PHE A 121 -10.25 -2.13 -5.77
N ILE A 122 -10.21 -2.77 -6.95
CA ILE A 122 -11.25 -2.66 -7.97
C ILE A 122 -12.61 -3.16 -7.46
N ASN A 123 -13.68 -2.53 -7.92
CA ASN A 123 -15.07 -2.87 -7.57
C ASN A 123 -15.33 -3.00 -6.05
N PRO A 124 -14.89 -2.02 -5.23
CA PRO A 124 -15.19 -2.05 -3.81
C PRO A 124 -16.69 -1.85 -3.61
N ALA A 125 -17.31 -2.73 -2.83
CA ALA A 125 -18.74 -2.67 -2.50
C ALA A 125 -18.98 -3.24 -1.09
N PRO A 126 -20.04 -2.81 -0.38
CA PRO A 126 -20.30 -3.26 0.99
C PRO A 126 -20.62 -4.76 1.06
N ASP A 127 -21.07 -5.33 -0.02
CA ASP A 127 -21.46 -6.74 -0.19
C ASP A 127 -20.60 -7.48 -1.23
N ALA A 128 -19.42 -6.95 -1.57
CA ALA A 128 -18.52 -7.58 -2.53
C ALA A 128 -18.24 -9.04 -2.16
N THR A 129 -18.20 -9.92 -3.15
CA THR A 129 -17.86 -11.33 -2.95
C THR A 129 -16.44 -11.47 -2.39
N PHE A 130 -15.49 -10.70 -2.91
CA PHE A 130 -14.15 -10.63 -2.35
C PHE A 130 -14.16 -9.76 -1.09
N THR A 131 -14.03 -10.41 0.07
CA THR A 131 -14.24 -9.77 1.37
C THR A 131 -13.33 -8.57 1.63
N LEU A 132 -12.08 -8.59 1.15
CA LEU A 132 -11.17 -7.45 1.29
C LEU A 132 -11.66 -6.21 0.52
N ALA A 133 -12.40 -6.37 -0.57
CA ALA A 133 -13.02 -5.26 -1.29
C ALA A 133 -14.07 -4.52 -0.44
N ARG A 134 -14.73 -5.20 0.51
CA ARG A 134 -15.64 -4.58 1.48
C ARG A 134 -14.89 -3.60 2.39
N THR A 135 -13.70 -4.00 2.88
CA THR A 135 -12.85 -3.11 3.69
C THR A 135 -12.42 -1.88 2.90
N HIS A 136 -12.06 -2.06 1.63
CA HIS A 136 -11.71 -0.93 0.76
C HIS A 136 -12.89 0.03 0.55
N PHE A 137 -14.10 -0.49 0.34
CA PHE A 137 -15.31 0.32 0.24
C PHE A 137 -15.49 1.22 1.46
N HIS A 138 -15.50 0.63 2.66
CA HIS A 138 -15.70 1.39 3.89
C HIS A 138 -14.56 2.38 4.15
N THR A 139 -13.33 2.05 3.79
CA THR A 139 -12.18 2.96 3.89
C THR A 139 -12.34 4.16 2.95
N GLU A 140 -12.72 3.92 1.68
CA GLU A 140 -12.97 5.02 0.73
C GLU A 140 -14.08 5.96 1.21
N GLU A 141 -15.21 5.40 1.70
CA GLU A 141 -16.30 6.21 2.23
C GLU A 141 -15.87 7.03 3.46
N HIS A 142 -15.05 6.46 4.34
CA HIS A 142 -14.51 7.15 5.50
C HIS A 142 -13.55 8.28 5.09
N ILE A 143 -12.66 8.04 4.12
CA ILE A 143 -11.79 9.08 3.56
C ILE A 143 -12.61 10.22 2.97
N LYS A 144 -13.66 9.95 2.18
CA LYS A 144 -14.55 10.97 1.63
C LYS A 144 -15.22 11.82 2.71
N ALA A 145 -15.58 11.18 3.83
CA ALA A 145 -16.22 11.86 4.96
C ALA A 145 -15.25 12.68 5.82
N SER A 146 -13.93 12.45 5.72
CA SER A 146 -12.91 13.09 6.57
C SER A 146 -12.66 14.57 6.27
N GLY A 147 -13.08 15.05 5.10
CA GLY A 147 -12.83 16.42 4.63
C GLY A 147 -11.51 16.61 3.89
N MET A 148 -10.62 15.61 3.86
CA MET A 148 -9.43 15.63 3.01
C MET A 148 -9.83 15.48 1.53
N THR A 149 -9.04 16.05 0.61
CA THR A 149 -9.12 15.65 -0.80
C THR A 149 -8.49 14.25 -0.96
N TYR A 150 -8.88 13.52 -2.00
CA TYR A 150 -8.41 12.14 -2.15
C TYR A 150 -8.10 11.79 -3.61
N THR A 151 -7.27 10.76 -3.78
CA THR A 151 -7.16 9.98 -5.02
C THR A 151 -7.21 8.50 -4.66
N PHE A 152 -8.17 7.76 -5.21
CA PHE A 152 -8.23 6.31 -5.04
C PHE A 152 -7.57 5.63 -6.23
N LEU A 153 -6.56 4.83 -5.96
CA LEU A 153 -5.93 3.95 -6.93
C LEU A 153 -6.48 2.55 -6.70
N ARG A 154 -7.51 2.19 -7.45
CA ARG A 154 -8.15 0.88 -7.35
C ARG A 154 -7.35 -0.11 -8.19
N ASP A 155 -6.42 -0.79 -7.56
CA ASP A 155 -5.67 -1.85 -8.22
C ASP A 155 -6.50 -3.14 -8.36
N ASN A 156 -5.91 -4.14 -8.98
CA ASN A 156 -6.48 -5.47 -9.16
C ASN A 156 -5.51 -6.51 -8.59
N PHE A 157 -5.84 -7.77 -8.72
CA PHE A 157 -4.90 -8.82 -8.36
C PHE A 157 -3.56 -8.64 -9.07
N TYR A 158 -2.49 -8.82 -8.30
CA TYR A 158 -1.16 -8.64 -8.84
C TYR A 158 -0.72 -9.85 -9.67
N ALA A 159 -0.12 -9.59 -10.84
CA ALA A 159 0.49 -10.63 -11.66
C ALA A 159 1.52 -11.46 -10.88
N ASP A 160 2.25 -10.79 -9.99
CA ASP A 160 3.22 -11.40 -9.06
C ASP A 160 2.61 -12.50 -8.17
N PHE A 161 1.34 -12.35 -7.80
CA PHE A 161 0.62 -13.35 -7.01
C PHE A 161 0.45 -14.65 -7.80
N PHE A 162 0.08 -14.56 -9.08
CA PHE A 162 -0.14 -15.73 -9.92
C PHE A 162 1.13 -16.53 -10.21
N VAL A 163 2.29 -15.88 -10.14
CA VAL A 163 3.61 -16.56 -10.24
C VAL A 163 3.85 -17.49 -9.03
N ALA A 164 3.27 -17.20 -7.88
CA ALA A 164 3.45 -17.96 -6.65
C ALA A 164 2.36 -19.03 -6.43
N LEU A 165 1.31 -19.08 -7.27
CA LEU A 165 0.19 -20.00 -7.09
C LEU A 165 0.46 -21.48 -7.49
N PRO A 166 1.27 -21.77 -8.55
CA PRO A 166 1.46 -23.16 -8.96
C PRO A 166 2.09 -23.99 -7.85
N ASP A 167 1.49 -25.16 -7.58
CA ASP A 167 2.04 -26.15 -6.66
C ASP A 167 3.32 -26.82 -7.23
N GLU A 168 3.86 -27.80 -6.52
CA GLU A 168 5.08 -28.51 -6.91
C GLU A 168 4.95 -29.21 -8.26
N GLU A 169 3.74 -29.66 -8.60
CA GLU A 169 3.40 -30.29 -9.88
C GLU A 169 3.08 -29.26 -10.99
N GLY A 170 3.11 -27.97 -10.70
CA GLY A 170 2.82 -26.89 -11.64
C GLY A 170 1.32 -26.66 -11.85
N ARG A 171 0.46 -26.99 -10.88
CA ARG A 171 -0.98 -26.81 -10.99
C ARG A 171 -1.46 -25.61 -10.18
N ILE A 172 -2.39 -24.86 -10.75
CA ILE A 172 -3.21 -23.86 -10.03
C ILE A 172 -4.60 -24.45 -9.85
N LEU A 173 -5.03 -24.66 -8.62
CA LEU A 173 -6.34 -25.23 -8.31
C LEU A 173 -7.30 -24.12 -7.84
N GLY A 174 -8.54 -24.18 -8.33
CA GLY A 174 -9.55 -23.22 -7.86
C GLY A 174 -10.85 -23.23 -8.65
N PRO A 175 -11.91 -22.61 -8.08
CA PRO A 175 -13.25 -22.57 -8.67
C PRO A 175 -13.46 -21.31 -9.55
N ALA A 176 -12.43 -20.79 -10.21
CA ALA A 176 -12.55 -19.57 -10.99
C ALA A 176 -13.26 -19.75 -12.35
N GLY A 177 -13.47 -20.99 -12.79
CA GLY A 177 -14.13 -21.27 -14.08
C GLY A 177 -13.46 -20.55 -15.24
N ASP A 178 -14.26 -19.83 -16.04
CA ASP A 178 -13.80 -18.97 -17.16
C ASP A 178 -13.74 -17.48 -16.78
N GLY A 179 -13.74 -17.19 -15.45
CA GLY A 179 -13.63 -15.82 -14.97
C GLY A 179 -12.37 -15.13 -15.46
N ARG A 180 -12.49 -13.81 -15.75
CA ARG A 180 -11.39 -13.00 -16.26
C ARG A 180 -10.95 -11.97 -15.24
N VAL A 181 -9.65 -11.75 -15.13
CA VAL A 181 -9.04 -10.80 -14.21
C VAL A 181 -8.03 -9.90 -14.94
N GLY A 182 -8.14 -8.59 -14.77
CA GLY A 182 -7.20 -7.61 -15.31
C GLY A 182 -5.98 -7.46 -14.40
N VAL A 183 -5.13 -8.49 -14.35
CA VAL A 183 -3.96 -8.50 -13.46
C VAL A 183 -2.99 -7.37 -13.77
N VAL A 184 -2.41 -6.76 -12.74
CA VAL A 184 -1.42 -5.69 -12.85
C VAL A 184 -0.12 -6.10 -12.15
N ALA A 185 1.03 -5.73 -12.69
CA ALA A 185 2.29 -5.93 -11.98
C ALA A 185 2.41 -4.93 -10.80
N ARG A 186 2.94 -5.38 -9.66
CA ARG A 186 3.19 -4.49 -8.50
C ARG A 186 4.09 -3.30 -8.87
N GLU A 187 5.06 -3.51 -9.74
CA GLU A 187 5.94 -2.44 -10.26
C GLU A 187 5.12 -1.38 -11.02
N ASP A 188 4.16 -1.78 -11.85
CA ASP A 188 3.34 -0.84 -12.63
C ASP A 188 2.33 -0.11 -11.74
N ALA A 189 1.72 -0.79 -10.77
CA ALA A 189 0.89 -0.13 -9.76
C ALA A 189 1.70 0.92 -8.98
N GLY A 190 2.94 0.60 -8.61
CA GLY A 190 3.86 1.53 -7.97
C GLY A 190 4.24 2.72 -8.87
N ARG A 191 4.43 2.50 -10.18
CA ARG A 191 4.70 3.57 -11.14
C ARG A 191 3.53 4.53 -11.27
N VAL A 192 2.30 4.01 -11.41
CA VAL A 192 1.09 4.86 -11.45
C VAL A 192 0.97 5.68 -10.18
N ALA A 193 1.15 5.06 -9.01
CA ALA A 193 1.11 5.78 -7.75
C ALA A 193 2.20 6.87 -7.65
N ALA A 194 3.41 6.61 -8.14
CA ALA A 194 4.49 7.58 -8.15
C ALA A 194 4.21 8.78 -9.09
N GLU A 195 3.55 8.56 -10.24
CA GLU A 195 3.12 9.65 -11.13
C GLU A 195 2.05 10.52 -10.45
N VAL A 196 1.04 9.91 -9.84
CA VAL A 196 0.00 10.64 -9.10
C VAL A 196 0.60 11.46 -7.96
N LEU A 197 1.55 10.90 -7.20
CA LEU A 197 2.20 11.58 -6.08
C LEU A 197 3.19 12.67 -6.50
N ALA A 198 3.67 12.63 -7.74
CA ALA A 198 4.50 13.73 -8.29
C ALA A 198 3.66 14.97 -8.63
N ASP A 199 2.37 14.82 -8.94
CA ASP A 199 1.42 15.91 -9.18
C ASP A 199 0.03 15.59 -8.62
N PRO A 200 -0.12 15.51 -7.29
CA PRO A 200 -1.36 15.04 -6.66
C PRO A 200 -2.56 15.96 -6.93
N ARG A 201 -2.32 17.25 -7.18
CA ARG A 201 -3.40 18.21 -7.45
C ARG A 201 -4.17 17.91 -8.72
N SER A 202 -3.51 17.39 -9.74
CA SER A 202 -4.16 17.01 -11.01
C SER A 202 -5.12 15.82 -10.85
N PHE A 203 -5.07 15.12 -9.71
CA PHE A 203 -5.87 13.92 -9.44
C PHE A 203 -6.80 14.06 -8.23
N GLU A 204 -7.00 15.28 -7.73
CA GLU A 204 -7.88 15.53 -6.57
C GLU A 204 -9.31 15.03 -6.82
N ASN A 205 -9.84 14.28 -5.83
CA ASN A 205 -11.18 13.69 -5.82
C ASN A 205 -11.47 12.77 -7.01
N GLN A 206 -10.43 12.11 -7.51
CA GLN A 206 -10.54 11.14 -8.60
C GLN A 206 -10.39 9.71 -8.10
N THR A 207 -10.97 8.80 -8.87
CA THR A 207 -10.79 7.35 -8.73
C THR A 207 -10.25 6.81 -10.04
N LEU A 208 -9.13 6.10 -9.97
CA LEU A 208 -8.43 5.52 -11.11
C LEU A 208 -8.38 4.00 -10.93
N ASP A 209 -8.89 3.26 -11.91
CA ASP A 209 -8.72 1.82 -11.96
C ASP A 209 -7.33 1.49 -12.53
N VAL A 210 -6.54 0.75 -11.76
CA VAL A 210 -5.16 0.39 -12.10
C VAL A 210 -5.10 -1.09 -12.44
N THR A 211 -5.22 -1.39 -13.72
CA THR A 211 -5.25 -2.76 -14.27
C THR A 211 -4.17 -2.97 -15.30
N GLY A 212 -3.88 -4.23 -15.63
CA GLY A 212 -3.11 -4.55 -16.82
C GLY A 212 -3.92 -4.30 -18.10
N PRO A 213 -3.28 -4.44 -19.26
CA PRO A 213 -3.89 -4.15 -20.56
C PRO A 213 -4.93 -5.18 -21.00
N GLU A 214 -4.95 -6.35 -20.38
CA GLU A 214 -5.79 -7.49 -20.75
C GLU A 214 -6.47 -8.11 -19.55
N ALA A 215 -7.72 -8.55 -19.72
CA ALA A 215 -8.40 -9.41 -18.76
C ALA A 215 -8.18 -10.88 -19.14
N LEU A 216 -7.48 -11.63 -18.28
CA LEU A 216 -7.02 -12.99 -18.53
C LEU A 216 -7.82 -14.02 -17.72
N THR A 217 -8.08 -15.17 -18.30
CA THR A 217 -8.54 -16.37 -17.59
C THR A 217 -7.36 -17.06 -16.88
N LEU A 218 -7.62 -17.96 -15.92
CA LEU A 218 -6.55 -18.78 -15.33
C LEU A 218 -5.89 -19.71 -16.38
N ASP A 219 -6.63 -20.20 -17.39
CA ASP A 219 -6.04 -20.96 -18.49
C ASP A 219 -5.03 -20.12 -19.28
N GLU A 220 -5.37 -18.88 -19.61
CA GLU A 220 -4.46 -17.96 -20.32
C GLU A 220 -3.24 -17.61 -19.45
N ILE A 221 -3.42 -17.37 -18.16
CA ILE A 221 -2.32 -17.12 -17.19
C ILE A 221 -1.39 -18.34 -17.15
N THR A 222 -1.90 -19.56 -17.03
CA THR A 222 -1.06 -20.77 -16.98
C THR A 222 -0.32 -21.04 -18.29
N GLN A 223 -0.91 -20.69 -19.45
CA GLN A 223 -0.19 -20.73 -20.74
C GLN A 223 0.97 -19.72 -20.78
N ILE A 224 0.78 -18.51 -20.23
CA ILE A 224 1.85 -17.52 -20.13
C ILE A 224 2.96 -18.05 -19.22
N LEU A 225 2.62 -18.58 -18.03
CA LEU A 225 3.60 -19.15 -17.09
C LEU A 225 4.35 -20.33 -17.71
N THR A 226 3.66 -21.23 -18.41
CA THR A 226 4.27 -22.35 -19.15
C THR A 226 5.33 -21.86 -20.14
N ARG A 227 5.00 -20.84 -20.91
CA ARG A 227 5.91 -20.25 -21.91
C ARG A 227 7.13 -19.59 -21.26
N VAL A 228 6.90 -18.84 -20.18
CA VAL A 228 7.97 -18.10 -19.47
C VAL A 228 8.90 -19.04 -18.71
N TRP A 229 8.35 -20.08 -18.05
CA TRP A 229 9.15 -21.03 -17.24
C TRP A 229 9.75 -22.18 -18.04
N GLY A 230 9.26 -22.42 -19.27
CA GLY A 230 9.70 -23.55 -20.09
C GLY A 230 9.30 -24.93 -19.52
N ARG A 231 8.33 -24.97 -18.59
CA ARG A 231 7.75 -26.19 -18.02
C ARG A 231 6.24 -26.06 -17.96
N PRO A 232 5.48 -27.17 -18.00
CA PRO A 232 4.03 -27.14 -17.97
C PRO A 232 3.51 -26.50 -16.68
N VAL A 233 2.56 -25.58 -16.82
CA VAL A 233 1.71 -25.07 -15.75
C VAL A 233 0.27 -25.20 -16.23
N THR A 234 -0.63 -25.71 -15.38
CA THR A 234 -2.01 -26.02 -15.76
C THR A 234 -3.00 -25.47 -14.74
N TYR A 235 -4.17 -25.05 -15.21
CA TYR A 235 -5.29 -24.73 -14.33
C TYR A 235 -6.17 -25.98 -14.13
N VAL A 236 -6.40 -26.34 -12.89
CA VAL A 236 -7.29 -27.43 -12.50
C VAL A 236 -8.56 -26.83 -11.91
N ARG A 237 -9.66 -26.96 -12.64
CA ARG A 237 -10.96 -26.43 -12.25
C ARG A 237 -11.52 -27.26 -11.10
N GLU A 238 -11.85 -26.61 -10.01
CA GLU A 238 -12.58 -27.18 -8.88
C GLU A 238 -14.01 -26.62 -8.88
N THR A 239 -14.96 -27.39 -8.39
CA THR A 239 -16.22 -26.83 -7.90
C THR A 239 -15.97 -26.07 -6.60
N ILE A 240 -16.96 -25.26 -6.17
CA ILE A 240 -16.86 -24.55 -4.88
C ILE A 240 -16.71 -25.56 -3.73
N GLU A 241 -17.46 -26.65 -3.77
CA GLU A 241 -17.43 -27.73 -2.78
C GLU A 241 -16.05 -28.40 -2.72
N GLU A 242 -15.47 -28.74 -3.88
CA GLU A 242 -14.13 -29.32 -3.96
C GLU A 242 -13.07 -28.35 -3.43
N ALA A 243 -13.21 -27.06 -3.73
CA ALA A 243 -12.32 -26.03 -3.24
C ALA A 243 -12.36 -25.90 -1.71
N TYR A 244 -13.54 -25.97 -1.10
CA TYR A 244 -13.66 -25.99 0.36
C TYR A 244 -13.06 -27.26 0.96
N GLU A 245 -13.35 -28.43 0.40
CA GLU A 245 -12.80 -29.70 0.89
C GLU A 245 -11.27 -29.74 0.83
N SER A 246 -10.67 -29.31 -0.27
CA SER A 246 -9.22 -29.32 -0.46
C SER A 246 -8.49 -28.38 0.52
N ARG A 247 -9.15 -27.31 0.98
CA ARG A 247 -8.59 -26.27 1.86
C ARG A 247 -8.89 -26.47 3.35
N LYS A 248 -9.73 -27.40 3.74
CA LYS A 248 -10.04 -27.71 5.16
C LYS A 248 -8.82 -27.98 6.03
N LYS A 249 -7.73 -28.46 5.45
CA LYS A 249 -6.44 -28.69 6.13
C LYS A 249 -5.63 -27.40 6.37
N TRP A 250 -6.02 -26.28 5.75
CA TRP A 250 -5.36 -24.99 5.95
C TRP A 250 -5.86 -24.33 7.23
N PRO A 251 -5.09 -23.42 7.86
CA PRO A 251 -5.59 -22.61 8.95
C PRO A 251 -6.88 -21.87 8.54
N ALA A 252 -7.88 -21.83 9.41
CA ALA A 252 -9.18 -21.20 9.15
C ALA A 252 -9.03 -19.76 8.60
N ALA A 253 -8.11 -18.98 9.16
CA ALA A 253 -7.78 -17.64 8.71
C ALA A 253 -7.31 -17.53 7.24
N GLN A 254 -7.07 -18.64 6.54
CA GLN A 254 -6.62 -18.62 5.14
C GLN A 254 -7.72 -19.01 4.14
N TRP A 255 -8.87 -19.49 4.60
CA TRP A 255 -9.93 -19.94 3.70
C TRP A 255 -11.35 -19.50 4.10
N GLU A 256 -11.52 -18.83 5.23
CA GLU A 256 -12.78 -18.25 5.70
C GLU A 256 -13.00 -16.79 5.25
N TYR A 257 -12.07 -16.22 4.47
CA TYR A 257 -12.15 -14.85 3.95
C TYR A 257 -12.79 -14.78 2.57
#